data_3cce698189d6502853b3e2daf47f42bb
#
_entry.id   3cce698189d6502853b3e2daf47f42bb
#
_cell.length_a   1.000
_cell.length_b   1.000
_cell.length_c   1.000
_cell.angle_alpha   90.00
_cell.angle_beta   90.00
_cell.angle_gamma   90.00
#
_symmetry.space_group_name_H-M   'P 1'
#
loop_
_entity.id
_entity.type
_entity.pdbx_description
1 polymer ?
#
loop_
_entity_poly.entity_id
_entity_poly.type
_entity_poly.pdbx_seq_one_letter_code
_entity_poly.pdbx_strand_id
1 'polypeptide(L)'
;MLARISRFDLSRIPQYPVLYGLLAALLALVLILLFVGRVPVSYNVRNLVVRWWITTMMVLAFVLVVGLMTVMMAFVSGMDALTGNSGQPGNIVVFSSGANDEGFSNLALSDVSNLERTQGIAVDEAGQRLASKEVYVIVNQDIPVPKGSPSRRRFVQVRGLEDAPMSAKVHGLELLPGSQWFSEAGVEQTGDGQQVLLQCVMGKGIAGELGLDRPGKQPLAVGEVFRMADREWRVVGLLNSTGSTYDSEVWAKRQIVGERFGKEASYSSFVMRASD
;
A
#
# COMPACT_ATOMS: atom_id res chain seq x y z
N MET A 1 -33.09 6.19 -14.08
CA MET A 1 -31.75 6.20 -13.47
C MET A 1 -30.90 5.17 -14.24
N LEU A 2 -30.37 5.58 -15.41
CA LEU A 2 -29.62 4.70 -16.32
C LEU A 2 -28.16 4.80 -16.00
N ALA A 3 -27.58 3.70 -15.53
CA ALA A 3 -26.16 3.57 -15.22
C ALA A 3 -25.32 3.83 -16.49
N ARG A 4 -24.42 4.79 -16.39
CA ARG A 4 -23.40 5.10 -17.39
C ARG A 4 -22.41 3.92 -17.42
N ILE A 5 -22.57 3.04 -18.39
CA ILE A 5 -21.54 2.05 -18.73
C ILE A 5 -20.36 2.86 -19.28
N SER A 6 -19.28 2.92 -18.53
CA SER A 6 -18.02 3.55 -18.97
C SER A 6 -17.56 2.87 -20.24
N ARG A 7 -17.40 3.64 -21.31
CA ARG A 7 -16.79 3.16 -22.56
C ARG A 7 -15.42 2.60 -22.23
N PHE A 8 -15.24 1.33 -22.49
CA PHE A 8 -13.95 0.67 -22.45
C PHE A 8 -13.04 1.37 -23.45
N ASP A 9 -12.06 2.10 -22.97
CA ASP A 9 -11.12 2.84 -23.81
C ASP A 9 -10.09 1.87 -24.41
N LEU A 10 -10.37 1.42 -25.62
CA LEU A 10 -9.53 0.51 -26.39
C LEU A 10 -8.11 1.07 -26.70
N SER A 11 -7.89 2.38 -26.48
CA SER A 11 -6.58 3.01 -26.73
C SER A 11 -5.52 2.63 -25.68
N ARG A 12 -5.92 2.04 -24.56
CA ARG A 12 -5.01 1.60 -23.47
C ARG A 12 -4.56 0.15 -23.61
N ILE A 13 -4.99 -0.58 -24.62
CA ILE A 13 -4.47 -1.93 -24.88
C ILE A 13 -3.03 -1.77 -25.39
N PRO A 14 -2.01 -2.29 -24.68
CA PRO A 14 -0.64 -2.21 -25.16
C PRO A 14 -0.59 -2.84 -26.55
N GLN A 15 -0.12 -2.09 -27.52
CA GLN A 15 0.02 -2.58 -28.88
C GLN A 15 1.18 -3.58 -28.90
N TYR A 16 0.85 -4.87 -28.76
CA TYR A 16 1.78 -5.96 -28.97
C TYR A 16 1.64 -6.46 -30.44
N PRO A 17 2.25 -5.76 -31.42
CA PRO A 17 2.08 -6.12 -32.84
C PRO A 17 2.56 -7.55 -33.12
N VAL A 18 3.57 -8.02 -32.39
CA VAL A 18 4.08 -9.40 -32.47
C VAL A 18 3.04 -10.41 -31.99
N LEU A 19 2.32 -10.12 -30.90
CA LEU A 19 1.28 -11.02 -30.36
C LEU A 19 0.09 -11.13 -31.32
N TYR A 20 -0.37 -10.02 -31.89
CA TYR A 20 -1.45 -10.01 -32.88
C TYR A 20 -1.00 -10.71 -34.18
N GLY A 21 0.25 -10.53 -34.60
CA GLY A 21 0.82 -11.25 -35.74
C GLY A 21 0.85 -12.75 -35.54
N LEU A 22 1.28 -13.20 -34.35
CA LEU A 22 1.28 -14.64 -33.98
C LEU A 22 -0.13 -15.22 -33.93
N LEU A 23 -1.09 -14.49 -33.33
CA LEU A 23 -2.51 -14.91 -33.30
C LEU A 23 -3.11 -15.02 -34.69
N ALA A 24 -2.85 -14.03 -35.56
CA ALA A 24 -3.29 -14.05 -36.94
C ALA A 24 -2.68 -15.19 -37.75
N ALA A 25 -1.37 -15.45 -37.57
CA ALA A 25 -0.68 -16.58 -38.20
C ALA A 25 -1.24 -17.94 -37.74
N LEU A 26 -1.50 -18.06 -36.41
CA LEU A 26 -2.11 -19.27 -35.85
C LEU A 26 -3.53 -19.49 -36.41
N LEU A 27 -4.35 -18.43 -36.47
CA LEU A 27 -5.68 -18.50 -37.02
C LEU A 27 -5.65 -18.89 -38.52
N ALA A 28 -4.76 -18.29 -39.31
CA ALA A 28 -4.57 -18.62 -40.71
C ALA A 28 -4.13 -20.08 -40.88
N LEU A 29 -3.22 -20.56 -40.06
CA LEU A 29 -2.79 -21.97 -40.06
C LEU A 29 -3.97 -22.91 -39.76
N VAL A 30 -4.79 -22.59 -38.74
CA VAL A 30 -5.97 -23.41 -38.40
C VAL A 30 -6.97 -23.41 -39.56
N LEU A 31 -7.24 -22.25 -40.21
CA LEU A 31 -8.11 -22.17 -41.37
C LEU A 31 -7.58 -22.95 -42.54
N ILE A 32 -6.29 -22.88 -42.85
CA ILE A 32 -5.66 -23.66 -43.91
C ILE A 32 -5.79 -25.17 -43.63
N LEU A 33 -5.55 -25.61 -42.42
CA LEU A 33 -5.71 -27.00 -42.02
C LEU A 33 -7.15 -27.50 -42.12
N LEU A 34 -8.13 -26.65 -41.84
CA LEU A 34 -9.56 -26.98 -41.98
C LEU A 34 -10.00 -27.06 -43.42
N PHE A 35 -9.53 -26.19 -44.33
CA PHE A 35 -9.96 -26.13 -45.72
C PHE A 35 -9.13 -26.99 -46.68
N VAL A 36 -7.81 -27.08 -46.47
CA VAL A 36 -6.88 -27.84 -47.34
C VAL A 36 -6.65 -29.27 -46.84
N GLY A 37 -6.52 -29.43 -45.53
CA GLY A 37 -6.39 -30.72 -44.89
C GLY A 37 -7.77 -31.41 -44.77
N ARG A 38 -8.05 -32.45 -45.51
CA ARG A 38 -9.27 -33.28 -45.39
C ARG A 38 -9.48 -33.84 -43.96
N VAL A 39 -9.44 -32.97 -42.95
CA VAL A 39 -9.63 -33.31 -41.54
C VAL A 39 -11.11 -33.61 -41.31
N PRO A 40 -11.49 -34.84 -40.92
CA PRO A 40 -12.89 -35.19 -40.69
C PRO A 40 -13.38 -34.53 -39.38
N VAL A 41 -13.71 -33.26 -39.46
CA VAL A 41 -14.16 -32.43 -38.30
C VAL A 41 -15.35 -33.08 -37.60
N SER A 42 -16.30 -33.62 -38.40
CA SER A 42 -17.48 -34.35 -37.88
C SER A 42 -17.10 -35.57 -37.04
N TYR A 43 -16.04 -36.31 -37.44
CA TYR A 43 -15.51 -37.45 -36.68
C TYR A 43 -14.89 -36.97 -35.36
N ASN A 44 -14.10 -35.90 -35.38
CA ASN A 44 -13.48 -35.35 -34.19
C ASN A 44 -14.49 -34.84 -33.18
N VAL A 45 -15.51 -34.10 -33.66
CA VAL A 45 -16.61 -33.60 -32.78
C VAL A 45 -17.38 -34.77 -32.18
N ARG A 46 -17.73 -35.80 -32.99
CA ARG A 46 -18.41 -36.99 -32.49
C ARG A 46 -17.58 -37.73 -31.44
N ASN A 47 -16.26 -37.83 -31.63
CA ASN A 47 -15.34 -38.49 -30.67
C ASN A 47 -15.25 -37.71 -29.35
N LEU A 48 -15.24 -36.36 -29.41
CA LEU A 48 -15.30 -35.49 -28.22
C LEU A 48 -16.58 -35.72 -27.43
N VAL A 49 -17.72 -35.80 -28.10
CA VAL A 49 -19.04 -36.02 -27.46
C VAL A 49 -19.12 -37.44 -26.88
N VAL A 50 -18.66 -38.48 -27.58
CA VAL A 50 -18.68 -39.86 -27.08
C VAL A 50 -17.78 -40.02 -25.84
N ARG A 51 -16.66 -39.27 -25.78
CA ARG A 51 -15.72 -39.31 -24.66
C ARG A 51 -15.84 -38.05 -23.78
N TRP A 52 -17.06 -37.51 -23.62
CA TRP A 52 -17.29 -36.24 -22.95
C TRP A 52 -16.66 -36.14 -21.55
N TRP A 53 -16.64 -37.22 -20.76
CA TRP A 53 -15.99 -37.25 -19.45
C TRP A 53 -14.50 -36.90 -19.52
N ILE A 54 -13.77 -37.56 -20.43
CA ILE A 54 -12.33 -37.34 -20.61
C ILE A 54 -12.09 -35.92 -21.12
N THR A 55 -12.89 -35.50 -22.09
CA THR A 55 -12.81 -34.16 -22.68
C THR A 55 -13.08 -33.09 -21.61
N THR A 56 -14.09 -33.28 -20.80
CA THR A 56 -14.41 -32.34 -19.69
C THR A 56 -13.28 -32.28 -18.66
N MET A 57 -12.71 -33.42 -18.29
CA MET A 57 -11.56 -33.45 -17.36
C MET A 57 -10.33 -32.73 -17.94
N MET A 58 -10.04 -32.92 -19.22
CA MET A 58 -8.93 -32.21 -19.89
C MET A 58 -9.18 -30.68 -19.95
N VAL A 59 -10.41 -30.27 -20.29
CA VAL A 59 -10.79 -28.85 -20.32
C VAL A 59 -10.70 -28.26 -18.91
N LEU A 60 -11.21 -28.96 -17.90
CA LEU A 60 -11.14 -28.52 -16.51
C LEU A 60 -9.69 -28.36 -16.03
N ALA A 61 -8.83 -29.33 -16.32
CA ALA A 61 -7.42 -29.25 -16.00
C ALA A 61 -6.73 -28.06 -16.68
N PHE A 62 -7.04 -27.82 -17.95
CA PHE A 62 -6.48 -26.68 -18.69
C PHE A 62 -6.97 -25.35 -18.12
N VAL A 63 -8.28 -25.22 -17.84
CA VAL A 63 -8.87 -24.03 -17.22
C VAL A 63 -8.24 -23.77 -15.85
N LEU A 64 -7.99 -24.81 -15.07
CA LEU A 64 -7.38 -24.69 -13.75
C LEU A 64 -5.93 -24.18 -13.84
N VAL A 65 -5.14 -24.73 -14.78
CA VAL A 65 -3.75 -24.29 -14.98
C VAL A 65 -3.69 -22.86 -15.48
N VAL A 66 -4.50 -22.50 -16.49
CA VAL A 66 -4.53 -21.12 -17.03
C VAL A 66 -5.06 -20.16 -15.98
N GLY A 67 -6.09 -20.55 -15.24
CA GLY A 67 -6.64 -19.75 -14.14
C GLY A 67 -5.60 -19.51 -13.04
N LEU A 68 -4.86 -20.54 -12.63
CA LEU A 68 -3.78 -20.39 -11.65
C LEU A 68 -2.68 -19.44 -12.15
N MET A 69 -2.23 -19.60 -13.40
CA MET A 69 -1.24 -18.70 -13.99
C MET A 69 -1.73 -17.26 -14.03
N THR A 70 -3.00 -17.05 -14.40
CA THR A 70 -3.59 -15.70 -14.43
C THR A 70 -3.62 -15.06 -13.04
N VAL A 71 -4.02 -15.83 -12.02
CA VAL A 71 -4.02 -15.37 -10.62
C VAL A 71 -2.60 -15.02 -10.16
N MET A 72 -1.62 -15.87 -10.47
CA MET A 72 -0.22 -15.60 -10.13
C MET A 72 0.32 -14.34 -10.80
N MET A 73 0.03 -14.16 -12.11
CA MET A 73 0.43 -12.93 -12.81
C MET A 73 -0.26 -11.68 -12.26
N ALA A 74 -1.55 -11.77 -11.93
CA ALA A 74 -2.28 -10.66 -11.30
C ALA A 74 -1.69 -10.32 -9.92
N PHE A 75 -1.31 -11.33 -9.14
CA PHE A 75 -0.65 -11.13 -7.85
C PHE A 75 0.70 -10.41 -8.00
N VAL A 76 1.56 -10.88 -8.92
CA VAL A 76 2.86 -10.25 -9.19
C VAL A 76 2.67 -8.80 -9.64
N SER A 77 1.76 -8.56 -10.60
CA SER A 77 1.47 -7.20 -11.07
C SER A 77 0.92 -6.29 -9.96
N GLY A 78 0.11 -6.85 -9.05
CA GLY A 78 -0.38 -6.13 -7.87
C GLY A 78 0.76 -5.75 -6.91
N MET A 79 1.69 -6.67 -6.68
CA MET A 79 2.87 -6.39 -5.84
C MET A 79 3.79 -5.35 -6.47
N ASP A 80 4.04 -5.43 -7.78
CA ASP A 80 4.84 -4.44 -8.51
C ASP A 80 4.20 -3.05 -8.43
N ALA A 81 2.89 -2.97 -8.62
CA ALA A 81 2.16 -1.70 -8.51
C ALA A 81 2.23 -1.12 -7.07
N LEU A 82 2.08 -1.96 -6.04
CA LEU A 82 2.18 -1.55 -4.65
C LEU A 82 3.59 -1.00 -4.35
N THR A 83 4.63 -1.72 -4.78
CA THR A 83 6.02 -1.32 -4.57
C THR A 83 6.35 -0.03 -5.32
N GLY A 84 5.93 0.08 -6.57
CA GLY A 84 6.14 1.27 -7.40
C GLY A 84 5.45 2.52 -6.83
N ASN A 85 4.25 2.36 -6.24
CA ASN A 85 3.51 3.47 -5.65
C ASN A 85 3.99 3.84 -4.22
N SER A 86 4.81 3.00 -3.59
CA SER A 86 5.32 3.24 -2.24
C SER A 86 6.68 3.92 -2.20
N GLY A 87 7.35 4.02 -3.35
CA GLY A 87 8.65 4.66 -3.49
C GLY A 87 8.60 5.89 -4.40
N GLN A 88 9.47 6.85 -4.14
CA GLN A 88 9.71 7.95 -5.06
C GLN A 88 11.05 7.73 -5.74
N PRO A 89 11.15 7.89 -7.09
CA PRO A 89 12.42 7.80 -7.80
C PRO A 89 13.45 8.77 -7.20
N GLY A 90 14.67 8.28 -7.02
CA GLY A 90 15.76 9.05 -6.42
C GLY A 90 15.76 9.08 -4.89
N ASN A 91 14.79 8.49 -4.20
CA ASN A 91 14.86 8.34 -2.75
C ASN A 91 15.83 7.21 -2.36
N ILE A 92 16.67 7.50 -1.37
CA ILE A 92 17.57 6.57 -0.73
C ILE A 92 17.08 6.39 0.71
N VAL A 93 16.86 5.15 1.12
CA VAL A 93 16.50 4.80 2.50
C VAL A 93 17.71 4.23 3.20
N VAL A 94 18.07 4.81 4.35
CA VAL A 94 19.22 4.38 5.15
C VAL A 94 18.71 3.71 6.41
N PHE A 95 19.22 2.51 6.66
CA PHE A 95 18.97 1.71 7.86
C PHE A 95 20.26 1.52 8.67
N SER A 96 20.13 1.08 9.91
CA SER A 96 21.28 0.65 10.70
C SER A 96 21.95 -0.59 10.07
N SER A 97 23.25 -0.74 10.29
CA SER A 97 24.01 -1.87 9.76
C SER A 97 23.40 -3.21 10.20
N GLY A 98 23.13 -4.08 9.23
CA GLY A 98 22.53 -5.40 9.44
C GLY A 98 20.99 -5.42 9.50
N ALA A 99 20.32 -4.28 9.47
CA ALA A 99 18.86 -4.23 9.36
C ALA A 99 18.43 -4.32 7.90
N ASN A 100 17.42 -5.16 7.63
CA ASN A 100 16.80 -5.32 6.32
C ASN A 100 15.41 -4.65 6.24
N ASP A 101 14.94 -4.09 7.35
CA ASP A 101 13.59 -3.54 7.50
C ASP A 101 13.59 -2.40 8.52
N GLU A 102 12.69 -1.44 8.35
CA GLU A 102 12.55 -0.27 9.25
C GLU A 102 12.23 -0.68 10.70
N GLY A 103 11.45 -1.74 10.89
CA GLY A 103 11.03 -2.22 12.20
C GLY A 103 12.21 -2.68 13.07
N PHE A 104 13.23 -3.26 12.43
CA PHE A 104 14.44 -3.78 13.11
C PHE A 104 15.61 -2.81 13.10
N SER A 105 15.49 -1.68 12.44
CA SER A 105 16.55 -0.68 12.36
C SER A 105 16.53 0.26 13.56
N ASN A 106 17.73 0.58 14.06
CA ASN A 106 17.96 1.55 15.13
C ASN A 106 19.20 2.40 14.77
N LEU A 107 18.96 3.53 14.11
CA LEU A 107 19.97 4.54 13.82
C LEU A 107 20.16 5.44 15.04
N ALA A 108 21.39 5.63 15.48
CA ALA A 108 21.70 6.56 16.56
C ALA A 108 21.46 8.01 16.12
N LEU A 109 21.17 8.89 17.07
CA LEU A 109 20.98 10.33 16.77
C LEU A 109 22.23 10.95 16.11
N SER A 110 23.43 10.50 16.50
CA SER A 110 24.70 10.92 15.88
C SER A 110 24.79 10.55 14.42
N ASP A 111 24.35 9.34 14.06
CA ASP A 111 24.42 8.84 12.69
C ASP A 111 23.48 9.65 11.78
N VAL A 112 22.27 9.90 12.25
CA VAL A 112 21.30 10.73 11.53
C VAL A 112 21.80 12.16 11.35
N SER A 113 22.42 12.76 12.38
CA SER A 113 23.02 14.08 12.29
C SER A 113 24.18 14.15 11.28
N ASN A 114 24.93 13.07 11.12
CA ASN A 114 25.97 12.96 10.09
C ASN A 114 25.37 12.83 8.69
N LEU A 115 24.31 12.02 8.56
CA LEU A 115 23.59 11.84 7.29
C LEU A 115 22.97 13.16 6.82
N GLU A 116 22.39 13.96 7.71
CA GLU A 116 21.83 15.28 7.36
C GLU A 116 22.86 16.23 6.76
N ARG A 117 24.14 16.08 7.08
CA ARG A 117 25.23 16.90 6.57
C ARG A 117 25.85 16.37 5.29
N THR A 118 25.43 15.17 4.85
CA THR A 118 25.99 14.54 3.63
C THR A 118 25.67 15.41 2.40
N GLN A 119 26.64 15.51 1.52
CA GLN A 119 26.45 16.17 0.20
C GLN A 119 25.63 15.26 -0.72
N GLY A 120 24.95 15.84 -1.69
CA GLY A 120 24.16 15.08 -2.65
C GLY A 120 22.70 14.84 -2.21
N ILE A 121 22.22 15.51 -1.14
CA ILE A 121 20.80 15.56 -0.83
C ILE A 121 20.14 16.67 -1.63
N ALA A 122 19.10 16.35 -2.39
CA ALA A 122 18.31 17.33 -3.14
C ALA A 122 17.69 18.36 -2.19
N VAL A 123 17.49 19.56 -2.70
CA VAL A 123 16.82 20.65 -1.99
C VAL A 123 15.51 21.02 -2.69
N ASP A 124 14.54 21.47 -1.93
CA ASP A 124 13.29 21.98 -2.48
C ASP A 124 13.45 23.45 -2.97
N GLU A 125 12.37 24.04 -3.49
CA GLU A 125 12.35 25.42 -3.97
C GLU A 125 12.67 26.45 -2.88
N ALA A 126 12.45 26.10 -1.61
CA ALA A 126 12.78 26.93 -0.45
C ALA A 126 14.22 26.73 0.05
N GLY A 127 15.02 25.89 -0.62
CA GLY A 127 16.40 25.56 -0.24
C GLY A 127 16.48 24.58 0.94
N GLN A 128 15.38 23.94 1.33
CA GLN A 128 15.35 22.93 2.40
C GLN A 128 15.74 21.56 1.82
N ARG A 129 16.55 20.82 2.57
CA ARG A 129 16.96 19.47 2.16
C ARG A 129 15.78 18.51 2.19
N LEU A 130 15.59 17.76 1.12
CA LEU A 130 14.56 16.73 1.03
C LEU A 130 15.03 15.48 1.77
N ALA A 131 14.85 15.50 3.09
CA ALA A 131 15.19 14.41 3.98
C ALA A 131 14.15 14.24 5.08
N SER A 132 13.84 13.00 5.43
CA SER A 132 12.90 12.62 6.47
C SER A 132 13.58 11.73 7.50
N LYS A 133 13.39 12.05 8.77
CA LYS A 133 13.85 11.26 9.93
C LYS A 133 12.66 10.57 10.55
N GLU A 134 12.69 9.25 10.59
CA GLU A 134 11.50 8.47 10.87
C GLU A 134 11.72 7.42 11.94
N VAL A 135 10.72 7.26 12.78
CA VAL A 135 10.60 6.14 13.71
C VAL A 135 9.47 5.27 13.23
N TYR A 136 9.74 4.00 13.00
CA TYR A 136 8.73 3.04 12.56
C TYR A 136 8.53 1.98 13.64
N VAL A 137 7.28 1.75 14.01
CA VAL A 137 6.89 0.74 15.00
C VAL A 137 5.63 0.00 14.54
N ILE A 138 5.55 -1.26 14.93
CA ILE A 138 4.37 -2.10 14.71
C ILE A 138 3.68 -2.28 16.05
N VAL A 139 2.46 -1.75 16.16
CA VAL A 139 1.64 -1.82 17.36
C VAL A 139 0.70 -3.01 17.25
N ASN A 140 0.73 -3.87 18.27
CA ASN A 140 -0.21 -4.99 18.37
C ASN A 140 -1.49 -4.51 19.07
N GLN A 141 -2.54 -4.33 18.29
CA GLN A 141 -3.83 -3.79 18.74
C GLN A 141 -4.87 -4.91 18.89
N ASP A 142 -5.48 -4.98 20.06
CA ASP A 142 -6.60 -5.89 20.27
C ASP A 142 -7.84 -5.42 19.49
N ILE A 143 -8.51 -6.38 18.82
CA ILE A 143 -9.75 -6.13 18.09
C ILE A 143 -10.92 -6.40 19.06
N PRO A 144 -11.88 -5.47 19.20
CA PRO A 144 -13.07 -5.72 20.00
C PRO A 144 -13.84 -6.93 19.47
N VAL A 145 -14.01 -7.94 20.30
CA VAL A 145 -14.76 -9.15 19.97
C VAL A 145 -15.92 -9.36 20.97
N PRO A 146 -17.02 -10.00 20.54
CA PRO A 146 -18.10 -10.36 21.45
C PRO A 146 -17.61 -11.23 22.61
N LYS A 147 -18.26 -11.11 23.79
CA LYS A 147 -17.92 -11.92 24.96
C LYS A 147 -18.00 -13.42 24.62
N GLY A 148 -16.94 -14.15 24.94
CA GLY A 148 -16.84 -15.59 24.67
C GLY A 148 -16.17 -15.94 23.32
N SER A 149 -15.86 -14.97 22.49
CA SER A 149 -15.07 -15.19 21.27
C SER A 149 -13.56 -15.17 21.58
N PRO A 150 -12.74 -15.91 20.81
CA PRO A 150 -11.29 -15.87 20.98
C PRO A 150 -10.76 -14.44 20.70
N SER A 151 -9.78 -14.02 21.48
CA SER A 151 -9.09 -12.73 21.27
C SER A 151 -8.47 -12.67 19.86
N ARG A 152 -8.69 -11.57 19.18
CA ARG A 152 -8.11 -11.29 17.87
C ARG A 152 -7.29 -10.02 17.95
N ARG A 153 -6.18 -9.99 17.23
CA ARG A 153 -5.26 -8.87 17.17
C ARG A 153 -4.99 -8.48 15.74
N ARG A 154 -4.68 -7.21 15.56
CA ARG A 154 -4.14 -6.68 14.29
C ARG A 154 -2.83 -5.97 14.55
N PHE A 155 -2.01 -5.86 13.54
CA PHE A 155 -0.80 -5.05 13.57
C PHE A 155 -1.10 -3.71 12.91
N VAL A 156 -0.89 -2.63 13.65
CA VAL A 156 -1.01 -1.26 13.18
C VAL A 156 0.38 -0.70 13.00
N GLN A 157 0.68 -0.26 11.80
CA GLN A 157 1.96 0.38 11.48
C GLN A 157 1.89 1.86 11.87
N VAL A 158 2.79 2.28 12.72
CA VAL A 158 2.85 3.67 13.22
C VAL A 158 4.19 4.27 12.85
N ARG A 159 4.15 5.39 12.14
CA ARG A 159 5.33 6.16 11.73
C ARG A 159 5.40 7.47 12.50
N GLY A 160 6.47 7.65 13.24
CA GLY A 160 6.78 8.88 13.97
C GLY A 160 7.63 9.81 13.14
N LEU A 161 7.14 11.01 12.87
CA LEU A 161 7.79 12.01 12.02
C LEU A 161 8.18 13.24 12.81
N GLU A 162 9.34 13.79 12.53
CA GLU A 162 9.79 15.05 13.12
C GLU A 162 9.14 16.25 12.41
N ASP A 163 9.17 16.24 11.08
CA ASP A 163 8.55 17.21 10.19
C ASP A 163 7.64 16.48 9.19
N ALA A 164 6.35 16.47 9.46
CA ALA A 164 5.38 15.73 8.63
C ALA A 164 5.22 16.31 7.21
N PRO A 165 5.15 17.64 7.00
CA PRO A 165 5.17 18.23 5.66
C PRO A 165 6.39 17.85 4.83
N MET A 166 7.59 17.90 5.44
CA MET A 166 8.83 17.51 4.75
C MET A 166 8.83 16.02 4.41
N SER A 167 8.45 15.17 5.36
CA SER A 167 8.32 13.72 5.13
C SER A 167 7.35 13.42 3.98
N ALA A 168 6.22 14.12 3.94
CA ALA A 168 5.25 13.97 2.85
C ALA A 168 5.85 14.36 1.50
N LYS A 169 6.61 15.46 1.41
CA LYS A 169 7.31 15.85 0.18
C LYS A 169 8.32 14.78 -0.26
N VAL A 170 9.08 14.23 0.68
CA VAL A 170 10.07 13.18 0.40
C VAL A 170 9.38 11.94 -0.14
N HIS A 171 8.26 11.52 0.46
CA HIS A 171 7.50 10.34 0.03
C HIS A 171 6.54 10.60 -1.14
N GLY A 172 6.38 11.86 -1.57
CA GLY A 172 5.45 12.23 -2.65
C GLY A 172 3.99 12.03 -2.25
N LEU A 173 3.66 12.29 -0.99
CA LEU A 173 2.32 12.15 -0.42
C LEU A 173 1.70 13.51 -0.14
N GLU A 174 0.38 13.55 -0.25
CA GLU A 174 -0.43 14.73 0.01
C GLU A 174 -1.55 14.40 0.98
N LEU A 175 -2.05 15.43 1.66
CA LEU A 175 -3.27 15.30 2.46
C LEU A 175 -4.51 15.39 1.58
N LEU A 176 -5.55 14.70 1.99
CA LEU A 176 -6.88 14.87 1.39
C LEU A 176 -7.49 16.22 1.74
N PRO A 177 -8.38 16.77 0.92
CA PRO A 177 -9.10 18.01 1.22
C PRO A 177 -9.80 17.97 2.58
N GLY A 178 -9.66 19.05 3.35
CA GLY A 178 -10.19 19.13 4.71
C GLY A 178 -9.32 18.52 5.80
N SER A 179 -8.16 17.95 5.44
CA SER A 179 -7.17 17.42 6.37
C SER A 179 -6.10 18.46 6.72
N GLN A 180 -5.49 18.28 7.88
CA GLN A 180 -4.35 19.09 8.33
C GLN A 180 -3.28 18.18 8.96
N TRP A 181 -2.05 18.67 9.02
CA TRP A 181 -0.98 18.00 9.76
C TRP A 181 -1.19 18.14 11.26
N PHE A 182 -0.65 17.21 12.03
CA PHE A 182 -0.61 17.32 13.47
C PHE A 182 0.25 18.54 13.91
N SER A 183 -0.07 19.11 15.06
CA SER A 183 0.66 20.26 15.62
C SER A 183 2.09 19.89 15.99
N GLU A 184 2.92 20.89 16.24
CA GLU A 184 4.30 20.69 16.72
C GLU A 184 4.36 19.88 18.01
N ALA A 185 3.39 20.05 18.91
CA ALA A 185 3.27 19.27 20.13
C ALA A 185 2.72 17.85 19.86
N GLY A 186 2.01 17.63 18.74
CA GLY A 186 1.35 16.37 18.39
C GLY A 186 0.21 15.98 19.32
N VAL A 187 -0.25 16.90 20.16
CA VAL A 187 -1.31 16.69 21.15
C VAL A 187 -2.33 17.81 21.10
N GLU A 188 -3.53 17.50 21.57
CA GLU A 188 -4.62 18.43 21.75
C GLU A 188 -5.24 18.23 23.12
N GLN A 189 -5.52 19.32 23.83
CA GLN A 189 -6.25 19.27 25.08
C GLN A 189 -7.75 19.43 24.82
N THR A 190 -8.55 18.58 25.40
CA THR A 190 -10.01 18.74 25.37
C THR A 190 -10.42 19.95 26.21
N GLY A 191 -11.51 20.61 25.83
CA GLY A 191 -11.94 21.92 26.40
C GLY A 191 -11.99 22.02 27.93
N ASP A 192 -12.07 20.90 28.62
CA ASP A 192 -12.03 20.83 30.10
C ASP A 192 -10.62 20.67 30.68
N GLY A 193 -9.59 20.62 29.83
CA GLY A 193 -8.19 20.41 30.24
C GLY A 193 -7.87 19.07 30.89
N GLN A 194 -8.87 18.19 31.04
CA GLN A 194 -8.72 16.91 31.73
C GLN A 194 -8.22 15.76 30.84
N GLN A 195 -8.36 15.88 29.53
CA GLN A 195 -8.03 14.80 28.61
C GLN A 195 -7.10 15.29 27.50
N VAL A 196 -5.99 14.57 27.31
CA VAL A 196 -5.02 14.82 26.25
C VAL A 196 -5.25 13.81 25.15
N LEU A 197 -5.57 14.29 23.95
CA LEU A 197 -5.69 13.50 22.75
C LEU A 197 -4.41 13.59 21.94
N LEU A 198 -3.91 12.46 21.49
CA LEU A 198 -2.76 12.40 20.58
C LEU A 198 -3.25 12.65 19.15
N GLN A 199 -2.57 13.49 18.40
CA GLN A 199 -2.93 13.80 17.03
C GLN A 199 -2.24 12.84 16.05
N CYS A 200 -2.99 12.40 15.05
CA CYS A 200 -2.44 11.58 13.97
C CYS A 200 -3.05 11.91 12.62
N VAL A 201 -2.27 11.62 11.58
CA VAL A 201 -2.71 11.51 10.19
C VAL A 201 -2.64 10.05 9.80
N MET A 202 -3.53 9.54 8.97
CA MET A 202 -3.53 8.13 8.60
C MET A 202 -3.93 7.90 7.15
N GLY A 203 -3.55 6.75 6.61
CA GLY A 203 -4.01 6.29 5.32
C GLY A 203 -5.49 5.89 5.35
N LYS A 204 -6.16 5.93 4.20
CA LYS A 204 -7.58 5.53 4.09
C LYS A 204 -7.81 4.05 4.43
N GLY A 205 -6.87 3.18 4.07
CA GLY A 205 -6.96 1.75 4.34
C GLY A 205 -7.05 1.46 5.82
N ILE A 206 -6.11 2.01 6.61
CA ILE A 206 -6.12 1.82 8.07
C ILE A 206 -7.30 2.55 8.74
N ALA A 207 -7.74 3.71 8.20
CA ALA A 207 -8.93 4.40 8.68
C ALA A 207 -10.19 3.54 8.51
N GLY A 208 -10.30 2.83 7.38
CA GLY A 208 -11.36 1.86 7.14
C GLY A 208 -11.29 0.66 8.09
N GLU A 209 -10.11 0.10 8.26
CA GLU A 209 -9.89 -1.07 9.11
C GLU A 209 -10.20 -0.80 10.59
N LEU A 210 -9.70 0.31 11.14
CA LEU A 210 -9.98 0.74 12.51
C LEU A 210 -11.45 1.12 12.70
N GLY A 211 -12.08 1.65 11.66
CA GLY A 211 -13.49 1.99 11.66
C GLY A 211 -14.43 0.79 11.85
N LEU A 212 -14.00 -0.42 11.44
CA LEU A 212 -14.78 -1.67 11.62
C LEU A 212 -15.01 -2.04 13.09
N ASP A 213 -14.18 -1.53 14.01
CA ASP A 213 -14.28 -1.79 15.45
C ASP A 213 -15.38 -0.95 16.12
N ARG A 214 -15.93 0.01 15.42
CA ARG A 214 -16.90 0.98 15.95
C ARG A 214 -18.35 0.58 15.65
N PRO A 215 -19.30 1.04 16.47
CA PRO A 215 -20.72 0.97 16.11
C PRO A 215 -20.96 1.67 14.78
N GLY A 216 -21.60 0.99 13.82
CA GLY A 216 -21.87 1.51 12.49
C GLY A 216 -20.80 1.18 11.43
N LYS A 217 -19.62 0.70 11.83
CA LYS A 217 -18.55 0.20 10.94
C LYS A 217 -18.18 1.17 9.80
N GLN A 218 -18.21 2.46 10.09
CA GLN A 218 -17.82 3.49 9.14
C GLN A 218 -16.32 3.78 9.26
N PRO A 219 -15.61 4.05 8.15
CA PRO A 219 -14.22 4.49 8.18
C PRO A 219 -14.04 5.70 9.10
N LEU A 220 -12.89 5.78 9.77
CA LEU A 220 -12.53 6.95 10.58
C LEU A 220 -12.40 8.17 9.68
N ALA A 221 -13.07 9.26 10.08
CA ALA A 221 -13.02 10.56 9.42
C ALA A 221 -12.17 11.56 10.21
N VAL A 222 -11.80 12.66 9.56
CA VAL A 222 -11.10 13.78 10.21
C VAL A 222 -11.96 14.32 11.37
N GLY A 223 -11.35 14.55 12.52
CA GLY A 223 -11.98 14.99 13.75
C GLY A 223 -12.42 13.88 14.69
N GLU A 224 -12.49 12.63 14.20
CA GLU A 224 -12.91 11.49 15.03
C GLU A 224 -11.80 10.98 15.95
N VAL A 225 -12.22 10.39 17.06
CA VAL A 225 -11.33 9.83 18.10
C VAL A 225 -11.43 8.32 18.10
N PHE A 226 -10.28 7.66 18.23
CA PHE A 226 -10.18 6.22 18.39
C PHE A 226 -9.13 5.85 19.44
N ARG A 227 -9.15 4.60 19.91
CA ARG A 227 -8.21 4.12 20.93
C ARG A 227 -7.16 3.22 20.29
N MET A 228 -5.87 3.51 20.55
CA MET A 228 -4.75 2.68 20.14
C MET A 228 -3.65 2.75 21.22
N ALA A 229 -3.06 1.59 21.55
CA ALA A 229 -2.00 1.48 22.58
C ALA A 229 -2.36 2.16 23.91
N ASP A 230 -3.59 1.93 24.38
CA ASP A 230 -4.14 2.47 25.63
C ASP A 230 -4.21 4.00 25.72
N ARG A 231 -4.21 4.67 24.57
CA ARG A 231 -4.39 6.13 24.46
C ARG A 231 -5.48 6.46 23.45
N GLU A 232 -6.03 7.64 23.62
CA GLU A 232 -6.97 8.20 22.67
C GLU A 232 -6.24 9.07 21.66
N TRP A 233 -6.58 8.83 20.39
CA TRP A 233 -6.00 9.48 19.24
C TRP A 233 -7.08 10.21 18.47
N ARG A 234 -6.79 11.42 18.03
CA ARG A 234 -7.65 12.18 17.13
C ARG A 234 -7.07 12.14 15.71
N VAL A 235 -7.90 11.79 14.76
CA VAL A 235 -7.57 11.88 13.34
C VAL A 235 -7.64 13.34 12.91
N VAL A 236 -6.51 13.99 12.65
CA VAL A 236 -6.46 15.38 12.17
C VAL A 236 -6.35 15.46 10.64
N GLY A 237 -5.99 14.37 9.99
CA GLY A 237 -5.90 14.31 8.54
C GLY A 237 -5.89 12.89 7.99
N LEU A 238 -6.21 12.79 6.71
CA LEU A 238 -6.13 11.57 5.92
C LEU A 238 -5.16 11.78 4.76
N LEU A 239 -4.32 10.76 4.50
CA LEU A 239 -3.36 10.75 3.38
C LEU A 239 -4.04 10.33 2.08
N ASN A 240 -3.63 10.94 1.00
CA ASN A 240 -3.90 10.46 -0.34
C ASN A 240 -2.84 9.42 -0.75
N SER A 241 -2.95 8.24 -0.14
CA SER A 241 -1.94 7.16 -0.20
C SER A 241 -2.46 5.88 -0.83
N THR A 242 -3.64 5.93 -1.46
CA THR A 242 -4.31 4.75 -2.02
C THR A 242 -3.39 4.00 -2.99
N GLY A 243 -3.21 2.70 -2.73
CA GLY A 243 -2.36 1.82 -3.53
C GLY A 243 -0.87 1.89 -3.18
N SER A 244 -0.51 2.53 -2.07
CA SER A 244 0.83 2.50 -1.49
C SER A 244 0.84 1.83 -0.11
N THR A 245 2.02 1.50 0.42
CA THR A 245 2.15 0.95 1.79
C THR A 245 1.69 1.93 2.86
N TYR A 246 1.81 3.23 2.60
CA TYR A 246 1.36 4.30 3.50
C TYR A 246 -0.15 4.33 3.73
N ASP A 247 -0.93 3.65 2.88
CA ASP A 247 -2.39 3.52 3.07
C ASP A 247 -2.75 2.72 4.33
N SER A 248 -1.82 1.90 4.81
CA SER A 248 -1.96 1.10 6.04
C SER A 248 -1.26 1.70 7.26
N GLU A 249 -0.74 2.93 7.18
CA GLU A 249 0.04 3.55 8.25
C GLU A 249 -0.73 4.64 8.99
N VAL A 250 -0.36 4.79 10.27
CA VAL A 250 -0.72 5.93 11.13
C VAL A 250 0.53 6.79 11.33
N TRP A 251 0.46 8.05 10.97
CA TRP A 251 1.54 9.02 11.10
C TRP A 251 1.29 9.94 12.29
N ALA A 252 2.29 10.11 13.14
CA ALA A 252 2.21 10.95 14.32
C ALA A 252 3.54 11.66 14.61
N LYS A 253 3.54 12.56 15.60
CA LYS A 253 4.77 13.25 16.02
C LYS A 253 5.79 12.25 16.55
N ARG A 254 7.02 12.34 16.06
CA ARG A 254 8.13 11.43 16.41
C ARG A 254 8.32 11.29 17.91
N GLN A 255 8.29 12.41 18.63
CA GLN A 255 8.49 12.40 20.08
C GLN A 255 7.47 11.52 20.79
N ILE A 256 6.19 11.63 20.42
CA ILE A 256 5.11 10.83 21.00
C ILE A 256 5.31 9.35 20.70
N VAL A 257 5.63 9.01 19.45
CA VAL A 257 5.85 7.62 19.04
C VAL A 257 7.08 7.06 19.75
N GLY A 258 8.19 7.82 19.81
CA GLY A 258 9.42 7.42 20.50
C GLY A 258 9.20 7.14 21.98
N GLU A 259 8.59 8.06 22.72
CA GLU A 259 8.30 7.93 24.16
C GLU A 259 7.37 6.74 24.45
N ARG A 260 6.36 6.52 23.57
CA ARG A 260 5.39 5.45 23.80
C ARG A 260 5.92 4.05 23.50
N PHE A 261 6.81 3.92 22.54
CA PHE A 261 7.26 2.63 22.02
C PHE A 261 8.76 2.36 22.22
N GLY A 262 9.42 3.15 23.08
CA GLY A 262 10.79 2.91 23.48
C GLY A 262 11.84 3.22 22.40
N LYS A 263 11.53 4.16 21.49
CA LYS A 263 12.45 4.63 20.45
C LYS A 263 12.81 6.12 20.60
N GLU A 264 12.93 6.61 21.83
CA GLU A 264 13.24 8.02 22.10
C GLU A 264 14.62 8.45 21.58
N ALA A 265 15.62 7.57 21.73
CA ALA A 265 17.01 7.85 21.42
C ALA A 265 17.48 7.32 20.05
N SER A 266 16.55 6.88 19.19
CA SER A 266 16.90 6.30 17.89
C SER A 266 15.89 6.66 16.82
N TYR A 267 16.30 6.48 15.56
CA TYR A 267 15.43 6.49 14.40
C TYR A 267 15.41 5.11 13.76
N SER A 268 14.32 4.78 13.09
CA SER A 268 14.22 3.53 12.33
C SER A 268 14.84 3.70 10.94
N SER A 269 14.57 4.83 10.29
CA SER A 269 15.08 5.13 8.97
C SER A 269 15.42 6.60 8.81
N PHE A 270 16.31 6.87 7.87
CA PHE A 270 16.57 8.18 7.32
C PHE A 270 16.34 8.10 5.81
N VAL A 271 15.35 8.83 5.32
CA VAL A 271 15.00 8.83 3.91
C VAL A 271 15.42 10.15 3.31
N MET A 272 16.17 10.11 2.23
CA MET A 272 16.63 11.32 1.54
C MET A 272 16.45 11.17 0.03
N ARG A 273 16.19 12.28 -0.64
CA ARG A 273 16.21 12.33 -2.10
C ARG A 273 17.60 12.70 -2.59
N ALA A 274 18.15 11.89 -3.50
CA ALA A 274 19.42 12.19 -4.12
C ALA A 274 19.28 13.42 -5.03
N SER A 275 20.31 14.30 -5.04
CA SER A 275 20.46 15.31 -6.09
C SER A 275 21.00 14.61 -7.34
N ASP A 276 20.49 15.00 -8.51
CA ASP A 276 21.02 14.56 -9.82
C ASP A 276 22.49 14.93 -9.99
#